data_09feeb546b693cc7055f5e45610e8317
#
_entry.id   09feeb546b693cc7055f5e45610e8317
#
_cell.length_a   1.000
_cell.length_b   1.000
_cell.length_c   1.000
_cell.angle_alpha   90.00
_cell.angle_beta   90.00
_cell.angle_gamma   90.00
#
_symmetry.space_group_name_H-M   'P 1'
#
loop_
_entity.id
_entity.type
_entity.pdbx_description
1 polymer ?
#
loop_
_entity_poly.entity_id
_entity_poly.type
_entity_poly.pdbx_seq_one_letter_code
_entity_poly.pdbx_strand_id
1 'polypeptide(L)'
;LRAGLERIPAYIKTAADENVVEMALIENIQREDLNSIEIALAYQKLIDSYGLTQEKLSERVGKKRATIANYLRLLKLPAEIQVGLKDKKIDMGHARALLPVEDPEVQLALYEQILADGLSVRNVEEIVRGGVDAAALEQARKEKPAQRKPKLPEEFNLLKDHLSSFFNTKVQLVCNEKGKGKITIPFASEDELEKLIGLLDKLK
;
A
#
# COMPACT_ATOMS: atom_id res chain seq x y z
N LEU A 1 32.97 -20.56 -0.53
CA LEU A 1 33.35 -21.46 -1.61
C LEU A 1 32.61 -21.15 -2.93
N ARG A 2 31.29 -20.80 -2.91
CA ARG A 2 30.55 -20.45 -4.15
C ARG A 2 30.99 -19.12 -4.80
N ALA A 3 31.54 -18.20 -4.01
CA ALA A 3 32.05 -16.91 -4.48
C ALA A 3 33.52 -16.93 -4.89
N GLY A 4 34.21 -18.07 -4.85
CA GLY A 4 35.62 -18.22 -5.21
C GLY A 4 36.59 -17.50 -4.27
N LEU A 5 36.16 -17.07 -3.09
CA LEU A 5 37.00 -16.41 -2.10
C LEU A 5 37.60 -17.44 -1.14
N GLU A 6 38.93 -17.40 -1.00
CA GLU A 6 39.65 -18.27 -0.03
C GLU A 6 39.54 -17.75 1.41
N ARG A 7 39.40 -16.45 1.58
CA ARG A 7 39.28 -15.78 2.90
C ARG A 7 38.27 -14.64 2.82
N ILE A 8 37.50 -14.49 3.88
CA ILE A 8 36.61 -13.34 4.08
C ILE A 8 37.04 -12.61 5.37
N PRO A 9 36.99 -11.27 5.40
CA PRO A 9 37.18 -10.53 6.63
C PRO A 9 36.04 -10.88 7.61
N ALA A 10 36.39 -11.30 8.83
CA ALA A 10 35.42 -11.61 9.87
C ALA A 10 35.76 -10.83 11.14
N TYR A 11 34.74 -10.17 11.72
CA TYR A 11 34.86 -9.56 13.04
C TYR A 11 34.29 -10.53 14.08
N ILE A 12 35.14 -11.02 14.98
CA ILE A 12 34.73 -11.93 16.04
C ILE A 12 34.32 -11.09 17.25
N LYS A 13 33.05 -11.13 17.62
CA LYS A 13 32.52 -10.50 18.82
C LYS A 13 32.07 -11.58 19.80
N THR A 14 32.63 -11.58 21.00
CA THR A 14 32.15 -12.43 22.09
C THR A 14 30.98 -11.75 22.76
N ALA A 15 29.82 -12.40 22.76
CA ALA A 15 28.62 -11.98 23.45
C ALA A 15 27.98 -13.22 24.09
N ALA A 16 27.17 -13.02 25.15
CA ALA A 16 26.30 -14.09 25.64
C ALA A 16 25.34 -14.52 24.53
N ASP A 17 25.06 -15.83 24.43
CA ASP A 17 24.28 -16.41 23.33
C ASP A 17 22.93 -15.71 23.08
N GLU A 18 22.25 -15.27 24.15
CA GLU A 18 20.98 -14.51 24.04
C GLU A 18 21.14 -13.17 23.31
N ASN A 19 22.23 -12.44 23.59
CA ASN A 19 22.51 -11.17 22.92
C ASN A 19 22.87 -11.34 21.44
N VAL A 20 23.47 -12.47 21.06
CA VAL A 20 23.83 -12.77 19.66
C VAL A 20 22.59 -12.99 18.83
N VAL A 21 21.63 -13.77 19.34
CA VAL A 21 20.35 -14.03 18.64
C VAL A 21 19.51 -12.76 18.52
N GLU A 22 19.47 -11.93 19.57
CA GLU A 22 18.78 -10.64 19.53
C GLU A 22 19.39 -9.71 18.46
N MET A 23 20.71 -9.57 18.43
CA MET A 23 21.42 -8.75 17.45
C MET A 23 21.18 -9.25 16.02
N ALA A 24 21.18 -10.56 15.79
CA ALA A 24 20.89 -11.15 14.48
C ALA A 24 19.44 -10.89 14.03
N LEU A 25 18.48 -10.92 14.97
CA LEU A 25 17.09 -10.57 14.69
C LEU A 25 16.95 -9.08 14.33
N ILE A 26 17.63 -8.19 15.06
CA ILE A 26 17.61 -6.74 14.78
C ILE A 26 18.25 -6.45 13.41
N GLU A 27 19.40 -7.09 13.10
CA GLU A 27 20.03 -6.97 11.79
C GLU A 27 19.07 -7.42 10.67
N ASN A 28 18.42 -8.56 10.86
CA ASN A 28 17.47 -9.09 9.87
C ASN A 28 16.27 -8.15 9.65
N ILE A 29 15.79 -7.46 10.70
CA ILE A 29 14.72 -6.45 10.58
C ILE A 29 15.16 -5.24 9.75
N GLN A 30 16.45 -4.92 9.70
CA GLN A 30 17.00 -3.81 8.94
C GLN A 30 17.20 -4.12 7.44
N ARG A 31 16.87 -5.34 7.00
CA ARG A 31 16.90 -5.69 5.57
C ARG A 31 15.80 -4.94 4.83
N GLU A 32 16.11 -4.49 3.61
CA GLU A 32 15.21 -3.65 2.81
C GLU A 32 14.01 -4.40 2.21
N ASP A 33 14.00 -5.72 2.22
CA ASP A 33 13.05 -6.60 1.54
C ASP A 33 11.91 -7.09 2.45
N LEU A 34 11.90 -6.76 3.75
CA LEU A 34 10.83 -7.18 4.65
C LEU A 34 9.53 -6.38 4.44
N ASN A 35 8.41 -7.09 4.39
CA ASN A 35 7.10 -6.43 4.38
C ASN A 35 6.68 -5.94 5.79
N SER A 36 5.68 -5.05 5.83
CA SER A 36 5.25 -4.43 7.08
C SER A 36 4.76 -5.42 8.14
N ILE A 37 4.17 -6.54 7.74
CA ILE A 37 3.70 -7.60 8.66
C ILE A 37 4.88 -8.41 9.20
N GLU A 38 5.86 -8.73 8.37
CA GLU A 38 7.09 -9.42 8.82
C GLU A 38 7.85 -8.59 9.85
N ILE A 39 7.98 -7.28 9.63
CA ILE A 39 8.57 -6.34 10.59
C ILE A 39 7.76 -6.34 11.89
N ALA A 40 6.43 -6.29 11.82
CA ALA A 40 5.56 -6.29 12.99
C ALA A 40 5.71 -7.60 13.81
N LEU A 41 5.74 -8.75 13.15
CA LEU A 41 5.97 -10.06 13.78
C LEU A 41 7.35 -10.16 14.42
N ALA A 42 8.38 -9.63 13.77
CA ALA A 42 9.72 -9.61 14.31
C ALA A 42 9.82 -8.72 15.57
N TYR A 43 9.13 -7.56 15.58
CA TYR A 43 9.04 -6.71 16.78
C TYR A 43 8.28 -7.41 17.91
N GLN A 44 7.16 -8.06 17.61
CA GLN A 44 6.41 -8.83 18.59
C GLN A 44 7.27 -9.94 19.19
N LYS A 45 7.98 -10.70 18.35
CA LYS A 45 8.88 -11.76 18.80
C LYS A 45 9.99 -11.24 19.71
N LEU A 46 10.58 -10.07 19.40
CA LEU A 46 11.61 -9.47 20.25
C LEU A 46 11.03 -9.07 21.63
N ILE A 47 9.82 -8.51 21.66
CA ILE A 47 9.15 -8.16 22.91
C ILE A 47 8.88 -9.41 23.75
N ASP A 48 8.31 -10.46 23.14
CA ASP A 48 7.89 -11.67 23.85
C ASP A 48 9.08 -12.50 24.33
N SER A 49 10.13 -12.64 23.49
CA SER A 49 11.28 -13.49 23.81
C SER A 49 12.24 -12.84 24.81
N TYR A 50 12.36 -11.51 24.80
CA TYR A 50 13.34 -10.80 25.65
C TYR A 50 12.69 -9.90 26.69
N GLY A 51 11.36 -9.93 26.85
CA GLY A 51 10.63 -9.10 27.84
C GLY A 51 10.84 -7.60 27.64
N LEU A 52 11.07 -7.16 26.37
CA LEU A 52 11.36 -5.77 26.08
C LEU A 52 10.09 -4.91 26.13
N THR A 53 10.22 -3.70 26.65
CA THR A 53 9.20 -2.68 26.43
C THR A 53 9.34 -2.09 25.03
N GLN A 54 8.24 -1.55 24.48
CA GLN A 54 8.29 -0.85 23.18
C GLN A 54 9.32 0.28 23.14
N GLU A 55 9.59 0.90 24.28
CA GLU A 55 10.58 1.96 24.44
C GLU A 55 12.00 1.44 24.28
N LYS A 56 12.35 0.39 25.05
CA LYS A 56 13.64 -0.30 24.93
C LYS A 56 13.89 -0.87 23.53
N LEU A 57 12.81 -1.44 22.92
CA LEU A 57 12.91 -1.92 21.54
C LEU A 57 13.18 -0.78 20.56
N SER A 58 12.54 0.39 20.75
CA SER A 58 12.74 1.55 19.89
C SER A 58 14.18 2.07 19.92
N GLU A 59 14.80 2.10 21.08
CA GLU A 59 16.20 2.47 21.27
C GLU A 59 17.15 1.48 20.56
N ARG A 60 16.90 0.16 20.72
CA ARG A 60 17.74 -0.89 20.13
C ARG A 60 17.65 -0.94 18.61
N VAL A 61 16.48 -0.72 18.05
CA VAL A 61 16.24 -0.74 16.59
C VAL A 61 16.52 0.62 15.94
N GLY A 62 16.70 1.69 16.73
CA GLY A 62 16.91 3.04 16.21
C GLY A 62 15.68 3.64 15.53
N LYS A 63 14.47 3.25 15.95
CA LYS A 63 13.19 3.75 15.42
C LYS A 63 12.42 4.45 16.55
N LYS A 64 11.53 5.38 16.18
CA LYS A 64 10.67 6.05 17.17
C LYS A 64 9.68 5.04 17.77
N ARG A 65 9.39 5.14 19.08
CA ARG A 65 8.40 4.30 19.78
C ARG A 65 7.05 4.27 19.07
N ALA A 66 6.58 5.41 18.57
CA ALA A 66 5.34 5.49 17.80
C ALA A 66 5.37 4.64 16.53
N THR A 67 6.53 4.50 15.89
CA THR A 67 6.71 3.62 14.72
C THR A 67 6.55 2.18 15.12
N ILE A 68 7.22 1.72 16.19
CA ILE A 68 7.08 0.36 16.73
C ILE A 68 5.61 0.06 17.06
N ALA A 69 4.95 0.97 17.80
CA ALA A 69 3.54 0.83 18.15
C ALA A 69 2.63 0.68 16.92
N ASN A 70 2.89 1.46 15.86
CA ASN A 70 2.12 1.38 14.62
C ASN A 70 2.27 0.01 13.93
N TYR A 71 3.49 -0.54 13.88
CA TYR A 71 3.71 -1.88 13.34
C TYR A 71 2.99 -2.95 14.15
N LEU A 72 3.14 -2.93 15.48
CA LEU A 72 2.48 -3.90 16.37
C LEU A 72 0.94 -3.86 16.28
N ARG A 73 0.37 -2.67 16.06
CA ARG A 73 -1.08 -2.53 15.86
C ARG A 73 -1.58 -3.23 14.60
N LEU A 74 -0.77 -3.36 13.55
CA LEU A 74 -1.15 -4.07 12.32
C LEU A 74 -1.50 -5.54 12.58
N LEU A 75 -0.88 -6.17 13.59
CA LEU A 75 -1.15 -7.56 13.98
C LEU A 75 -2.53 -7.76 14.61
N LYS A 76 -3.22 -6.66 14.98
CA LYS A 76 -4.60 -6.69 15.50
C LYS A 76 -5.67 -6.72 14.41
N LEU A 77 -5.28 -6.44 13.16
CA LEU A 77 -6.21 -6.48 12.03
C LEU A 77 -6.56 -7.93 11.67
N PRO A 78 -7.74 -8.19 11.08
CA PRO A 78 -8.09 -9.46 10.49
C PRO A 78 -7.02 -10.01 9.53
N ALA A 79 -6.89 -11.34 9.46
CA ALA A 79 -5.87 -12.01 8.69
C ALA A 79 -5.89 -11.63 7.20
N GLU A 80 -7.08 -11.44 6.64
CA GLU A 80 -7.29 -11.05 5.24
C GLU A 80 -6.68 -9.68 4.93
N ILE A 81 -6.81 -8.73 5.86
CA ILE A 81 -6.24 -7.38 5.74
C ILE A 81 -4.71 -7.44 5.87
N GLN A 82 -4.20 -8.28 6.79
CA GLN A 82 -2.76 -8.50 6.93
C GLN A 82 -2.16 -9.10 5.66
N VAL A 83 -2.84 -10.09 5.05
CA VAL A 83 -2.43 -10.67 3.76
C VAL A 83 -2.50 -9.62 2.65
N GLY A 84 -3.55 -8.81 2.60
CA GLY A 84 -3.68 -7.73 1.63
C GLY A 84 -2.55 -6.69 1.74
N LEU A 85 -2.11 -6.38 2.95
CA LEU A 85 -0.96 -5.50 3.19
C LEU A 85 0.36 -6.16 2.76
N LYS A 86 0.55 -7.47 3.04
CA LYS A 86 1.70 -8.25 2.60
C LYS A 86 1.79 -8.30 1.08
N ASP A 87 0.67 -8.53 0.40
CA ASP A 87 0.57 -8.62 -1.06
C ASP A 87 0.58 -7.24 -1.74
N LYS A 88 0.75 -6.16 -0.99
CA LYS A 88 0.75 -4.76 -1.48
C LYS A 88 -0.55 -4.37 -2.20
N LYS A 89 -1.68 -5.03 -1.88
CA LYS A 89 -3.02 -4.64 -2.35
C LYS A 89 -3.50 -3.36 -1.70
N ILE A 90 -3.07 -3.11 -0.47
CA ILE A 90 -3.30 -1.87 0.27
C ILE A 90 -1.99 -1.39 0.88
N ASP A 91 -1.91 -0.09 1.17
CA ASP A 91 -0.78 0.53 1.83
C ASP A 91 -0.91 0.51 3.37
N MET A 92 0.21 0.70 4.06
CA MET A 92 0.24 0.85 5.52
C MET A 92 -0.67 1.99 6.02
N GLY A 93 -0.89 3.03 5.20
CA GLY A 93 -1.84 4.11 5.47
C GLY A 93 -3.27 3.61 5.58
N HIS A 94 -3.74 2.82 4.61
CA HIS A 94 -5.06 2.18 4.63
C HIS A 94 -5.23 1.26 5.83
N ALA A 95 -4.24 0.39 6.09
CA ALA A 95 -4.27 -0.51 7.24
C ALA A 95 -4.40 0.26 8.56
N ARG A 96 -3.67 1.39 8.72
CA ARG A 96 -3.79 2.25 9.90
C ARG A 96 -5.15 2.94 10.02
N ALA A 97 -5.73 3.36 8.90
CA ALA A 97 -7.05 3.98 8.88
C ALA A 97 -8.17 3.02 9.30
N LEU A 98 -7.98 1.71 9.11
CA LEU A 98 -8.90 0.66 9.54
C LEU A 98 -8.80 0.31 11.04
N LEU A 99 -7.67 0.57 11.69
CA LEU A 99 -7.43 0.21 13.09
C LEU A 99 -8.41 0.79 14.13
N PRO A 100 -9.00 2.00 13.94
CA PRO A 100 -9.99 2.53 14.88
C PRO A 100 -11.35 1.81 14.83
N VAL A 101 -11.62 1.05 13.77
CA VAL A 101 -12.86 0.27 13.63
C VAL A 101 -12.75 -0.96 14.54
N GLU A 102 -13.64 -1.09 15.53
CA GLU A 102 -13.57 -2.16 16.51
C GLU A 102 -14.14 -3.48 15.99
N ASP A 103 -15.13 -3.41 15.10
CA ASP A 103 -15.81 -4.57 14.54
C ASP A 103 -15.00 -5.17 13.36
N PRO A 104 -14.52 -6.43 13.48
CA PRO A 104 -13.78 -7.09 12.42
C PRO A 104 -14.56 -7.26 11.11
N GLU A 105 -15.89 -7.44 11.17
CA GLU A 105 -16.71 -7.59 9.96
C GLU A 105 -16.79 -6.26 9.20
N VAL A 106 -16.91 -5.16 9.94
CA VAL A 106 -16.87 -3.80 9.36
C VAL A 106 -15.50 -3.49 8.79
N GLN A 107 -14.42 -3.90 9.45
CA GLN A 107 -13.06 -3.75 8.93
C GLN A 107 -12.89 -4.49 7.59
N LEU A 108 -13.39 -5.73 7.49
CA LEU A 108 -13.34 -6.53 6.27
C LEU A 108 -14.20 -5.92 5.16
N ALA A 109 -15.41 -5.45 5.47
CA ALA A 109 -16.27 -4.80 4.50
C ALA A 109 -15.62 -3.53 3.92
N LEU A 110 -15.01 -2.70 4.77
CA LEU A 110 -14.24 -1.53 4.33
C LEU A 110 -13.01 -1.91 3.49
N TYR A 111 -12.30 -2.97 3.88
CA TYR A 111 -11.17 -3.47 3.11
C TYR A 111 -11.59 -3.92 1.71
N GLU A 112 -12.69 -4.65 1.58
CA GLU A 112 -13.24 -5.02 0.28
C GLU A 112 -13.63 -3.80 -0.54
N GLN A 113 -14.20 -2.78 0.08
CA GLN A 113 -14.56 -1.52 -0.58
C GLN A 113 -13.31 -0.75 -1.04
N ILE A 114 -12.23 -0.73 -0.24
CA ILE A 114 -10.95 -0.15 -0.66
C ILE A 114 -10.45 -0.81 -1.94
N LEU A 115 -10.54 -2.14 -2.03
CA LEU A 115 -10.08 -2.89 -3.20
C LEU A 115 -10.99 -2.69 -4.43
N ALA A 116 -12.29 -2.63 -4.22
CA ALA A 116 -13.28 -2.50 -5.30
C ALA A 116 -13.32 -1.08 -5.90
N ASP A 117 -13.33 -0.07 -5.04
CA ASP A 117 -13.52 1.34 -5.42
C ASP A 117 -12.18 2.10 -5.57
N GLY A 118 -11.06 1.51 -5.15
CA GLY A 118 -9.74 2.17 -5.17
C GLY A 118 -9.69 3.39 -4.25
N LEU A 119 -10.29 3.28 -3.04
CA LEU A 119 -10.38 4.40 -2.11
C LEU A 119 -8.99 4.88 -1.69
N SER A 120 -8.83 6.20 -1.59
CA SER A 120 -7.61 6.78 -1.02
C SER A 120 -7.61 6.67 0.50
N VAL A 121 -6.43 6.73 1.12
CA VAL A 121 -6.29 6.72 2.59
C VAL A 121 -7.17 7.77 3.25
N ARG A 122 -7.24 8.99 2.67
CA ARG A 122 -8.08 10.09 3.20
C ARG A 122 -9.56 9.75 3.17
N ASN A 123 -10.03 9.14 2.08
CA ASN A 123 -11.44 8.73 1.96
C ASN A 123 -11.78 7.68 3.02
N VAL A 124 -10.88 6.73 3.28
CA VAL A 124 -11.07 5.73 4.34
C VAL A 124 -11.09 6.38 5.72
N GLU A 125 -10.17 7.32 6.00
CA GLU A 125 -10.15 8.07 7.26
C GLU A 125 -11.44 8.89 7.47
N GLU A 126 -11.99 9.50 6.41
CA GLU A 126 -13.25 10.25 6.47
C GLU A 126 -14.45 9.32 6.75
N ILE A 127 -14.52 8.17 6.08
CA ILE A 127 -15.56 7.16 6.32
C ILE A 127 -15.51 6.69 7.79
N VAL A 128 -14.32 6.30 8.27
CA VAL A 128 -14.13 5.83 9.64
C VAL A 128 -14.47 6.91 10.66
N ARG A 129 -14.13 8.17 10.41
CA ARG A 129 -14.44 9.31 11.28
C ARG A 129 -15.94 9.64 11.30
N GLY A 130 -16.63 9.45 10.17
CA GLY A 130 -18.07 9.66 10.05
C GLY A 130 -18.93 8.66 10.82
N GLY A 131 -18.34 7.63 11.40
CA GLY A 131 -19.01 6.52 12.03
C GLY A 131 -19.42 5.45 11.02
N VAL A 132 -18.78 4.29 11.11
CA VAL A 132 -19.02 3.19 10.16
C VAL A 132 -20.09 2.30 10.75
N ASP A 133 -21.29 2.34 10.18
CA ASP A 133 -22.36 1.42 10.53
C ASP A 133 -22.31 0.21 9.59
N ALA A 134 -22.13 -1.01 10.14
CA ALA A 134 -22.09 -2.25 9.36
C ALA A 134 -23.30 -2.39 8.44
N ALA A 135 -24.48 -1.98 8.93
CA ALA A 135 -25.71 -1.98 8.16
C ALA A 135 -25.69 -0.98 6.98
N ALA A 136 -25.05 0.17 7.15
CA ALA A 136 -24.89 1.16 6.09
C ALA A 136 -23.93 0.70 4.99
N LEU A 137 -22.86 0.00 5.37
CA LEU A 137 -21.91 -0.61 4.42
C LEU A 137 -22.54 -1.77 3.65
N GLU A 138 -23.31 -2.63 4.32
CA GLU A 138 -24.05 -3.70 3.65
C GLU A 138 -25.15 -3.18 2.73
N GLN A 139 -25.84 -2.11 3.10
CA GLN A 139 -26.83 -1.45 2.25
C GLN A 139 -26.15 -0.79 1.05
N ALA A 140 -25.06 -0.07 1.24
CA ALA A 140 -24.25 0.48 0.16
C ALA A 140 -23.70 -0.62 -0.78
N ARG A 141 -23.44 -1.82 -0.26
CA ARG A 141 -23.04 -3.00 -1.05
C ARG A 141 -24.23 -3.59 -1.85
N LYS A 142 -25.42 -3.56 -1.28
CA LYS A 142 -26.65 -4.06 -1.94
C LYS A 142 -27.27 -3.05 -2.91
N GLU A 143 -27.11 -1.76 -2.63
CA GLU A 143 -27.64 -0.66 -3.46
C GLU A 143 -26.70 -0.21 -4.57
N LYS A 144 -25.42 -0.59 -4.51
CA LYS A 144 -24.53 -0.44 -5.66
C LYS A 144 -24.69 -1.68 -6.56
N PRO A 145 -25.50 -1.60 -7.64
CA PRO A 145 -25.23 -2.42 -8.80
C PRO A 145 -23.78 -2.12 -9.16
N ALA A 146 -23.00 -3.18 -9.46
CA ALA A 146 -21.59 -3.06 -9.83
C ALA A 146 -21.33 -1.69 -10.46
N GLN A 147 -20.67 -0.77 -9.73
CA GLN A 147 -20.35 0.53 -10.28
C GLN A 147 -19.43 0.24 -11.46
N ARG A 148 -20.08 0.07 -12.62
CA ARG A 148 -19.50 0.36 -13.90
C ARG A 148 -18.74 1.65 -13.68
N LYS A 149 -17.41 1.62 -13.91
CA LYS A 149 -16.64 2.83 -14.22
C LYS A 149 -17.60 3.77 -14.91
N PRO A 150 -17.78 5.03 -14.48
CA PRO A 150 -18.76 5.90 -15.08
C PRO A 150 -18.63 5.67 -16.58
N LYS A 151 -19.71 5.15 -17.22
CA LYS A 151 -19.73 4.98 -18.66
C LYS A 151 -19.56 6.39 -19.14
N LEU A 152 -18.34 6.71 -19.60
CA LEU A 152 -18.17 7.92 -20.38
C LEU A 152 -19.29 7.93 -21.39
N PRO A 153 -20.02 9.04 -21.57
CA PRO A 153 -20.96 9.18 -22.65
C PRO A 153 -20.36 8.62 -23.93
N GLU A 154 -21.12 7.96 -24.77
CA GLU A 154 -20.57 7.27 -25.96
C GLU A 154 -19.67 8.19 -26.79
N GLU A 155 -19.98 9.48 -26.81
CA GLU A 155 -19.18 10.54 -27.43
C GLU A 155 -17.74 10.60 -26.91
N PHE A 156 -17.52 10.39 -25.60
CA PHE A 156 -16.18 10.38 -25.00
C PHE A 156 -15.42 9.07 -25.24
N ASN A 157 -16.12 7.96 -25.46
CA ASN A 157 -15.49 6.71 -25.90
C ASN A 157 -14.98 6.83 -27.33
N LEU A 158 -15.78 7.42 -28.24
CA LEU A 158 -15.36 7.72 -29.60
C LEU A 158 -14.15 8.66 -29.62
N LEU A 159 -14.18 9.71 -28.79
CA LEU A 159 -13.06 10.64 -28.66
C LEU A 159 -11.78 9.96 -28.14
N LYS A 160 -11.92 9.08 -27.14
CA LYS A 160 -10.81 8.28 -26.59
C LYS A 160 -10.19 7.38 -27.66
N ASP A 161 -11.03 6.69 -28.43
CA ASP A 161 -10.57 5.79 -29.49
C ASP A 161 -9.90 6.58 -30.63
N HIS A 162 -10.44 7.74 -30.97
CA HIS A 162 -9.86 8.66 -31.96
C HIS A 162 -8.50 9.19 -31.49
N LEU A 163 -8.36 9.63 -30.23
CA LEU A 163 -7.10 10.07 -29.66
C LEU A 163 -6.09 8.92 -29.54
N SER A 164 -6.55 7.73 -29.20
CA SER A 164 -5.67 6.56 -29.12
C SER A 164 -5.12 6.16 -30.49
N SER A 165 -5.93 6.28 -31.55
CA SER A 165 -5.51 6.05 -32.92
C SER A 165 -4.56 7.15 -33.40
N PHE A 166 -4.83 8.42 -33.07
CA PHE A 166 -4.02 9.56 -33.46
C PHE A 166 -2.62 9.53 -32.84
N PHE A 167 -2.53 9.25 -31.53
CA PHE A 167 -1.24 9.17 -30.82
C PHE A 167 -0.58 7.79 -30.91
N ASN A 168 -1.22 6.82 -31.53
CA ASN A 168 -0.77 5.42 -31.61
C ASN A 168 -0.39 4.84 -30.24
N THR A 169 -1.11 5.26 -29.17
CA THR A 169 -0.90 4.81 -27.78
C THR A 169 -2.23 4.80 -27.05
N LYS A 170 -2.33 4.02 -25.98
CA LYS A 170 -3.58 3.85 -25.21
C LYS A 170 -3.88 5.08 -24.35
N VAL A 171 -4.65 6.01 -24.88
CA VAL A 171 -5.08 7.24 -24.17
C VAL A 171 -6.12 6.90 -23.11
N GLN A 172 -5.94 7.45 -21.89
CA GLN A 172 -6.92 7.38 -20.82
C GLN A 172 -7.62 8.73 -20.70
N LEU A 173 -8.95 8.72 -20.75
CA LEU A 173 -9.80 9.89 -20.58
C LEU A 173 -10.73 9.64 -19.39
N VAL A 174 -10.67 10.52 -18.40
CA VAL A 174 -11.52 10.50 -17.22
C VAL A 174 -12.25 11.82 -17.14
N CYS A 175 -13.58 11.78 -17.04
CA CYS A 175 -14.41 12.98 -16.94
C CYS A 175 -15.44 12.77 -15.83
N ASN A 176 -15.78 13.83 -15.09
CA ASN A 176 -16.85 13.83 -14.12
C ASN A 176 -18.16 14.37 -14.76
N GLU A 177 -19.29 14.21 -14.08
CA GLU A 177 -20.61 14.66 -14.54
C GLU A 177 -20.70 16.18 -14.81
N LYS A 178 -19.76 16.96 -14.26
CA LYS A 178 -19.67 18.42 -14.46
C LYS A 178 -18.80 18.82 -15.66
N GLY A 179 -18.37 17.87 -16.49
CA GLY A 179 -17.54 18.12 -17.67
C GLY A 179 -16.06 18.41 -17.39
N LYS A 180 -15.61 18.33 -16.12
CA LYS A 180 -14.20 18.44 -15.78
C LYS A 180 -13.54 17.07 -15.89
N GLY A 181 -12.39 17.01 -16.58
CA GLY A 181 -11.72 15.74 -16.80
C GLY A 181 -10.22 15.86 -16.96
N LYS A 182 -9.57 14.70 -17.14
CA LYS A 182 -8.15 14.57 -17.38
C LYS A 182 -7.92 13.62 -18.53
N ILE A 183 -7.03 14.00 -19.44
CA ILE A 183 -6.50 13.15 -20.49
C ILE A 183 -5.08 12.75 -20.09
N THR A 184 -4.80 11.46 -20.11
CA THR A 184 -3.48 10.91 -19.81
C THR A 184 -3.00 10.11 -21.01
N ILE A 185 -1.84 10.49 -21.55
CA ILE A 185 -1.18 9.82 -22.66
C ILE A 185 0.10 9.20 -22.09
N PRO A 186 0.17 7.87 -21.92
CA PRO A 186 1.37 7.21 -21.45
C PRO A 186 2.42 7.16 -22.56
N PHE A 187 3.70 7.27 -22.18
CA PHE A 187 4.85 7.06 -23.06
C PHE A 187 5.88 6.19 -22.33
N ALA A 188 6.65 5.40 -23.08
CA ALA A 188 7.61 4.44 -22.52
C ALA A 188 9.08 4.91 -22.68
N SER A 189 9.35 5.92 -23.51
CA SER A 189 10.70 6.46 -23.74
C SER A 189 10.68 7.96 -24.08
N GLU A 190 11.84 8.63 -23.98
CA GLU A 190 12.00 10.03 -24.36
C GLU A 190 11.71 10.26 -25.86
N ASP A 191 12.12 9.33 -26.72
CA ASP A 191 11.84 9.39 -28.17
C ASP A 191 10.34 9.35 -28.47
N GLU A 192 9.57 8.61 -27.67
CA GLU A 192 8.12 8.53 -27.81
C GLU A 192 7.45 9.84 -27.32
N LEU A 193 7.99 10.44 -26.28
CA LEU A 193 7.55 11.75 -25.80
C LEU A 193 7.80 12.85 -26.85
N GLU A 194 8.98 12.87 -27.49
CA GLU A 194 9.30 13.83 -28.56
C GLU A 194 8.35 13.70 -29.75
N LYS A 195 8.02 12.46 -30.14
CA LYS A 195 7.03 12.21 -31.21
C LYS A 195 5.64 12.72 -30.83
N LEU A 196 5.21 12.52 -29.58
CA LEU A 196 3.93 13.03 -29.09
C LEU A 196 3.88 14.56 -29.11
N ILE A 197 4.97 15.22 -28.68
CA ILE A 197 5.09 16.70 -28.73
C ILE A 197 5.04 17.18 -30.18
N GLY A 198 5.80 16.54 -31.09
CA GLY A 198 5.78 16.89 -32.50
C GLY A 198 4.42 16.69 -33.20
N LEU A 199 3.58 15.76 -32.72
CA LEU A 199 2.22 15.60 -33.19
C LEU A 199 1.30 16.73 -32.65
N LEU A 200 1.49 17.16 -31.40
CA LEU A 200 0.73 18.26 -30.80
C LEU A 200 1.07 19.61 -31.44
N ASP A 201 2.34 19.82 -31.82
CA ASP A 201 2.78 21.07 -32.52
C ASP A 201 2.21 21.18 -33.94
N LYS A 202 1.91 20.07 -34.60
CA LYS A 202 1.27 20.05 -35.94
C LYS A 202 -0.23 20.36 -35.88
N LEU A 203 -0.83 20.39 -34.69
CA LEU A 203 -2.25 20.77 -34.48
C LEU A 203 -2.44 22.27 -34.30
N LYS A 204 -1.36 23.05 -34.30
CA LYS A 204 -1.36 24.51 -34.30
C LYS A 204 -1.45 25.03 -35.72
#